data_dce7f85409c3f1c2275c73d69a559a24
#
_entry.id   dce7f85409c3f1c2275c73d69a559a24
#
_cell.length_a   1.000
_cell.length_b   1.000
_cell.length_c   1.000
_cell.angle_alpha   90.00
_cell.angle_beta   90.00
_cell.angle_gamma   90.00
#
_symmetry.space_group_name_H-M   'P 1'
#
loop_
_entity.id
_entity.type
_entity.pdbx_description
1 polymer ?
#
loop_
_entity_poly.entity_id
_entity_poly.type
_entity_poly.pdbx_seq_one_letter_code
_entity_poly.pdbx_strand_id
1 'polypeptide(L)'
;MTIPEKTGIAKEDIPMIHVIMGLKGSGKTKKLIDSIKDSVANAHGDVVCIEYGKKLTYDVNYRVRLVDSQEYGITNLDMLKGFLSGLHAGNYDITNVYIDNLYKTIGADRAAGEEFILWCAKFAEANYMDITVTVSDDPALASEAVKQYL
;
A
#
# COMPACT_ATOMS: atom_id res chain seq x y z
N MET A 1 -8.37 -16.39 -13.10
CA MET A 1 -9.68 -16.48 -12.46
C MET A 1 -10.49 -15.26 -12.79
N THR A 2 -11.59 -15.43 -13.44
CA THR A 2 -12.51 -14.32 -13.66
C THR A 2 -13.08 -13.95 -12.31
N ILE A 3 -13.01 -12.67 -11.97
CA ILE A 3 -13.78 -12.17 -10.85
C ILE A 3 -15.22 -12.58 -11.11
N PRO A 4 -15.83 -13.38 -10.22
CA PRO A 4 -17.21 -13.77 -10.41
C PRO A 4 -17.99 -12.48 -10.55
N GLU A 5 -18.36 -12.21 -11.74
CA GLU A 5 -19.18 -11.09 -12.22
C GLU A 5 -19.53 -10.00 -11.22
N LYS A 6 -18.69 -9.64 -10.35
CA LYS A 6 -18.90 -8.53 -9.38
C LYS A 6 -20.35 -8.33 -8.92
N THR A 7 -21.21 -9.28 -9.21
CA THR A 7 -22.62 -9.27 -8.84
C THR A 7 -22.72 -9.53 -7.35
N GLY A 8 -23.22 -8.54 -6.61
CA GLY A 8 -23.30 -8.63 -5.17
C GLY A 8 -22.07 -8.14 -4.43
N ILE A 9 -20.99 -7.72 -5.14
CA ILE A 9 -19.83 -7.10 -4.51
C ILE A 9 -20.06 -5.59 -4.49
N ALA A 10 -20.06 -4.99 -3.32
CA ALA A 10 -20.15 -3.56 -3.18
C ALA A 10 -18.95 -2.90 -3.88
N LYS A 11 -19.13 -1.70 -4.42
CA LYS A 11 -18.07 -0.99 -5.13
C LYS A 11 -16.81 -0.82 -4.27
N GLU A 12 -16.98 -0.59 -3.00
CA GLU A 12 -15.90 -0.41 -2.03
C GLU A 12 -15.13 -1.71 -1.73
N ASP A 13 -15.67 -2.86 -2.09
CA ASP A 13 -15.03 -4.16 -1.90
C ASP A 13 -14.16 -4.55 -3.10
N ILE A 14 -14.13 -3.74 -4.14
CA ILE A 14 -13.29 -4.00 -5.30
C ILE A 14 -11.84 -3.69 -4.93
N PRO A 15 -10.93 -4.70 -5.06
CA PRO A 15 -9.52 -4.47 -4.77
C PRO A 15 -8.96 -3.34 -5.62
N MET A 16 -8.22 -2.42 -4.99
CA MET A 16 -7.67 -1.26 -5.70
C MET A 16 -6.47 -0.69 -4.95
N ILE A 17 -5.77 0.19 -5.63
CA ILE A 17 -4.72 1.01 -5.02
C ILE A 17 -5.31 2.33 -4.53
N HIS A 18 -4.83 2.77 -3.37
CA HIS A 18 -5.14 4.07 -2.79
C HIS A 18 -3.83 4.80 -2.52
N VAL A 19 -3.75 6.06 -2.91
CA VAL A 19 -2.55 6.87 -2.68
C VAL A 19 -2.87 8.01 -1.73
N ILE A 20 -2.14 8.10 -0.64
CA ILE A 20 -2.18 9.22 0.29
C ILE A 20 -0.96 10.09 -0.01
N MET A 21 -1.18 11.20 -0.69
CA MET A 21 -0.09 12.09 -1.13
C MET A 21 -0.24 13.44 -0.45
N GLY A 22 0.88 14.00 -0.07
CA GLY A 22 0.94 15.33 0.53
C GLY A 22 2.37 15.69 0.87
N LEU A 23 2.61 16.97 1.08
CA LEU A 23 3.91 17.46 1.51
C LEU A 23 4.16 17.05 2.96
N LYS A 24 5.42 17.10 3.39
CA LYS A 24 5.80 16.77 4.75
C LYS A 24 4.95 17.61 5.74
N GLY A 25 4.41 16.95 6.75
CA GLY A 25 3.57 17.61 7.76
C GLY A 25 2.10 17.73 7.38
N SER A 26 1.66 17.12 6.27
CA SER A 26 0.27 17.19 5.81
C SER A 26 -0.68 16.19 6.49
N GLY A 27 -0.18 15.39 7.44
CA GLY A 27 -1.02 14.42 8.15
C GLY A 27 -1.16 13.06 7.46
N LYS A 28 -0.25 12.71 6.55
CA LYS A 28 -0.30 11.42 5.85
C LYS A 28 -0.24 10.22 6.79
N THR A 29 0.63 10.26 7.77
CA THR A 29 0.80 9.16 8.72
C THR A 29 -0.47 8.92 9.53
N LYS A 30 -1.13 9.98 9.96
CA LYS A 30 -2.40 9.86 10.67
C LYS A 30 -3.48 9.21 9.80
N LYS A 31 -3.57 9.62 8.54
CA LYS A 31 -4.52 9.04 7.59
C LYS A 31 -4.22 7.56 7.36
N LEU A 32 -2.95 7.20 7.26
CA LEU A 32 -2.52 5.82 7.13
C LEU A 32 -2.94 4.99 8.34
N ILE A 33 -2.67 5.48 9.54
CA ILE A 33 -3.02 4.79 10.79
C ILE A 33 -4.53 4.62 10.90
N ASP A 34 -5.31 5.64 10.56
CA ASP A 34 -6.77 5.55 10.57
C ASP A 34 -7.27 4.50 9.58
N SER A 35 -6.68 4.45 8.40
CA SER A 35 -7.02 3.45 7.38
C SER A 35 -6.66 2.03 7.85
N ILE A 36 -5.52 1.87 8.52
CA ILE A 36 -5.12 0.57 9.08
C ILE A 36 -6.12 0.11 10.14
N LYS A 37 -6.56 1.02 11.02
CA LYS A 37 -7.56 0.70 12.04
C LYS A 37 -8.86 0.21 11.42
N ASP A 38 -9.31 0.88 10.37
CA ASP A 38 -10.52 0.47 9.66
C ASP A 38 -10.34 -0.92 9.03
N SER A 39 -9.19 -1.18 8.43
CA SER A 39 -8.91 -2.47 7.83
C SER A 39 -8.89 -3.59 8.86
N VAL A 40 -8.27 -3.36 10.01
CA VAL A 40 -8.23 -4.37 11.07
C VAL A 40 -9.64 -4.70 11.57
N ALA A 41 -10.50 -3.69 11.64
CA ALA A 41 -11.89 -3.86 12.10
C ALA A 41 -12.76 -4.59 11.05
N ASN A 42 -12.50 -4.39 9.76
CA ASN A 42 -13.42 -4.79 8.70
C ASN A 42 -12.85 -5.81 7.70
N ALA A 43 -11.52 -6.00 7.67
CA ALA A 43 -10.91 -6.93 6.72
C ALA A 43 -11.23 -8.37 7.06
N HIS A 44 -11.39 -9.17 6.03
CA HIS A 44 -11.64 -10.61 6.18
C HIS A 44 -10.34 -11.42 6.18
N GLY A 45 -9.20 -10.77 6.06
CA GLY A 45 -7.90 -11.42 6.00
C GLY A 45 -6.83 -10.62 6.71
N ASP A 46 -5.59 -10.97 6.43
CA ASP A 46 -4.43 -10.39 7.10
C ASP A 46 -4.08 -9.01 6.55
N VAL A 47 -3.58 -8.17 7.44
CA VAL A 47 -3.15 -6.80 7.13
C VAL A 47 -1.64 -6.70 7.34
N VAL A 48 -0.94 -6.19 6.34
CA VAL A 48 0.51 -5.99 6.36
C VAL A 48 0.83 -4.52 6.16
N CYS A 49 1.76 -3.98 6.94
CA CYS A 49 2.24 -2.61 6.77
C CYS A 49 3.76 -2.63 6.61
N ILE A 50 4.24 -2.11 5.49
CA ILE A 50 5.66 -1.97 5.20
C ILE A 50 6.04 -0.52 5.46
N GLU A 51 7.03 -0.31 6.31
CA GLU A 51 7.50 1.04 6.65
C GLU A 51 9.01 1.12 6.56
N TYR A 52 9.52 2.34 6.51
CA TYR A 52 10.94 2.62 6.60
C TYR A 52 11.28 2.89 8.06
N GLY A 53 11.87 1.92 8.73
CA GLY A 53 12.15 1.97 10.17
C GLY A 53 11.03 1.33 10.99
N LYS A 54 11.07 1.54 12.30
CA LYS A 54 10.12 0.93 13.24
C LYS A 54 9.34 2.01 13.99
N LYS A 55 8.64 2.85 13.25
CA LYS A 55 7.96 4.02 13.81
C LYS A 55 6.53 3.74 14.29
N LEU A 56 5.86 2.78 13.66
CA LEU A 56 4.43 2.54 13.87
C LEU A 56 4.12 1.45 14.92
N THR A 57 5.14 0.87 15.54
CA THR A 57 4.99 -0.26 16.46
C THR A 57 3.93 -0.03 17.55
N TYR A 58 3.84 1.18 18.10
CA TYR A 58 2.88 1.49 19.17
C TYR A 58 1.58 2.08 18.67
N ASP A 59 1.50 2.40 17.38
CA ASP A 59 0.34 3.10 16.80
C ASP A 59 -0.64 2.16 16.09
N VAL A 60 -0.24 0.93 15.85
CA VAL A 60 -1.06 -0.05 15.13
C VAL A 60 -1.31 -1.29 15.97
N ASN A 61 -2.42 -1.96 15.67
CA ASN A 61 -2.82 -3.17 16.36
C ASN A 61 -1.82 -4.30 16.11
N TYR A 62 -1.59 -5.15 17.12
CA TYR A 62 -0.67 -6.29 17.02
C TYR A 62 -1.05 -7.29 15.90
N ARG A 63 -2.29 -7.28 15.43
CA ARG A 63 -2.73 -8.12 14.32
C ARG A 63 -2.13 -7.70 12.98
N VAL A 64 -1.65 -6.47 12.89
CA VAL A 64 -0.97 -5.96 11.70
C VAL A 64 0.46 -6.49 11.68
N ARG A 65 0.85 -7.13 10.59
CA ARG A 65 2.24 -7.50 10.40
C ARG A 65 3.02 -6.26 9.97
N LEU A 66 3.82 -5.73 10.87
CA LEU A 66 4.71 -4.61 10.56
C LEU A 66 6.01 -5.15 9.98
N VAL A 67 6.41 -4.58 8.84
CA VAL A 67 7.66 -4.94 8.17
C VAL A 67 8.51 -3.69 8.04
N ASP A 68 9.70 -3.71 8.62
CA ASP A 68 10.68 -2.66 8.42
C ASP A 68 11.46 -2.97 7.14
N SER A 69 11.33 -2.11 6.13
CA SER A 69 11.99 -2.31 4.84
C SER A 69 13.51 -2.39 4.95
N GLN A 70 14.10 -1.69 5.93
CA GLN A 70 15.54 -1.72 6.17
C GLN A 70 16.02 -3.08 6.66
N GLU A 71 15.21 -3.75 7.47
CA GLU A 71 15.54 -5.06 8.02
C GLU A 71 15.70 -6.13 6.93
N TYR A 72 14.96 -5.97 5.82
CA TYR A 72 14.98 -6.93 4.72
C TYR A 72 15.74 -6.41 3.50
N GLY A 73 16.45 -5.30 3.65
CA GLY A 73 17.26 -4.74 2.57
C GLY A 73 16.48 -4.27 1.35
N ILE A 74 15.24 -3.85 1.54
CA ILE A 74 14.40 -3.36 0.44
C ILE A 74 14.83 -1.91 0.16
N THR A 75 15.52 -1.69 -0.96
CA THR A 75 16.12 -0.40 -1.28
C THR A 75 15.76 0.15 -2.66
N ASN A 76 15.03 -0.60 -3.46
CA ASN A 76 14.61 -0.16 -4.78
C ASN A 76 13.26 -0.75 -5.17
N LEU A 77 12.73 -0.29 -6.31
CA LEU A 77 11.41 -0.71 -6.81
C LEU A 77 11.32 -2.19 -7.08
N ASP A 78 12.32 -2.75 -7.74
CA ASP A 78 12.28 -4.16 -8.12
C ASP A 78 12.28 -5.06 -6.89
N MET A 79 13.05 -4.70 -5.88
CA MET A 79 13.06 -5.43 -4.61
C MET A 79 11.69 -5.34 -3.92
N LEU A 80 11.07 -4.17 -3.93
CA LEU A 80 9.76 -3.99 -3.31
C LEU A 80 8.69 -4.78 -4.07
N LYS A 81 8.71 -4.77 -5.39
CA LYS A 81 7.80 -5.58 -6.20
C LYS A 81 7.97 -7.07 -5.89
N GLY A 82 9.20 -7.54 -5.82
CA GLY A 82 9.51 -8.93 -5.47
C GLY A 82 9.05 -9.29 -4.06
N PHE A 83 9.23 -8.36 -3.12
CA PHE A 83 8.78 -8.56 -1.74
C PHE A 83 7.26 -8.71 -1.66
N LEU A 84 6.51 -7.85 -2.34
CA LEU A 84 5.05 -7.93 -2.41
C LEU A 84 4.59 -9.23 -3.05
N SER A 85 5.22 -9.63 -4.13
CA SER A 85 4.91 -10.89 -4.81
C SER A 85 5.17 -12.08 -3.88
N GLY A 86 6.27 -12.05 -3.15
CA GLY A 86 6.62 -13.08 -2.18
C GLY A 86 5.66 -13.14 -1.00
N LEU A 87 5.24 -11.98 -0.51
CA LEU A 87 4.22 -11.92 0.55
C LEU A 87 2.94 -12.64 0.11
N HIS A 88 2.45 -12.30 -1.07
CA HIS A 88 1.24 -12.91 -1.59
C HIS A 88 1.42 -14.41 -1.87
N ALA A 89 2.55 -14.79 -2.45
CA ALA A 89 2.85 -16.20 -2.72
C ALA A 89 2.90 -17.03 -1.44
N GLY A 90 3.40 -16.45 -0.35
CA GLY A 90 3.51 -17.13 0.93
C GLY A 90 2.25 -17.08 1.79
N ASN A 91 1.33 -16.18 1.51
CA ASN A 91 0.11 -16.01 2.31
C ASN A 91 -1.01 -15.41 1.46
N TYR A 92 -1.88 -16.28 0.95
CA TYR A 92 -3.04 -15.86 0.15
C TYR A 92 -4.13 -15.16 0.97
N ASP A 93 -4.02 -15.18 2.29
CA ASP A 93 -5.02 -14.56 3.18
C ASP A 93 -4.80 -13.07 3.38
N ILE A 94 -3.71 -12.49 2.85
CA ILE A 94 -3.46 -11.06 2.92
C ILE A 94 -4.48 -10.33 2.05
N THR A 95 -5.24 -9.42 2.66
CA THR A 95 -6.25 -8.62 1.96
C THR A 95 -5.88 -7.15 1.85
N ASN A 96 -5.03 -6.65 2.76
CA ASN A 96 -4.66 -5.23 2.80
C ASN A 96 -3.16 -5.09 3.02
N VAL A 97 -2.52 -4.31 2.17
CA VAL A 97 -1.12 -3.97 2.30
C VAL A 97 -0.98 -2.45 2.33
N TYR A 98 -0.22 -1.96 3.28
CA TYR A 98 0.10 -0.55 3.43
C TYR A 98 1.59 -0.36 3.22
N ILE A 99 1.97 0.67 2.48
CA ILE A 99 3.37 1.03 2.26
C ILE A 99 3.54 2.48 2.67
N ASP A 100 4.23 2.71 3.78
CA ASP A 100 4.45 4.05 4.27
C ASP A 100 5.74 4.63 3.72
N ASN A 101 5.66 5.89 3.29
CA ASN A 101 6.82 6.66 2.85
C ASN A 101 7.57 6.01 1.68
N LEU A 102 6.87 5.86 0.57
CA LEU A 102 7.37 5.14 -0.60
C LEU A 102 8.74 5.65 -1.07
N TYR A 103 8.90 6.96 -1.27
CA TYR A 103 10.15 7.50 -1.82
C TYR A 103 11.34 7.25 -0.89
N LYS A 104 11.13 7.30 0.41
CA LYS A 104 12.18 7.02 1.38
C LYS A 104 12.57 5.54 1.36
N THR A 105 11.60 4.67 1.21
CA THR A 105 11.82 3.22 1.16
C THR A 105 12.63 2.81 -0.07
N ILE A 106 12.31 3.34 -1.23
CA ILE A 106 12.92 2.91 -2.49
C ILE A 106 13.99 3.85 -3.02
N GLY A 107 14.20 5.00 -2.37
CA GLY A 107 15.18 5.99 -2.84
C GLY A 107 14.85 6.54 -4.22
N ALA A 108 13.57 6.60 -4.58
CA ALA A 108 13.15 6.90 -5.94
C ALA A 108 12.62 8.32 -6.09
N ASP A 109 12.54 8.75 -7.33
CA ASP A 109 11.94 10.01 -7.73
C ASP A 109 10.46 9.82 -8.10
N ARG A 110 9.82 10.90 -8.50
CA ARG A 110 8.39 10.90 -8.86
C ARG A 110 8.07 9.93 -9.99
N ALA A 111 8.86 9.91 -11.06
CA ALA A 111 8.61 9.05 -12.21
C ALA A 111 8.64 7.57 -11.82
N ALA A 112 9.66 7.17 -11.07
CA ALA A 112 9.77 5.80 -10.58
C ALA A 112 8.67 5.45 -9.60
N GLY A 113 8.32 6.38 -8.71
CA GLY A 113 7.23 6.17 -7.76
C GLY A 113 5.88 5.98 -8.44
N GLU A 114 5.60 6.76 -9.48
CA GLU A 114 4.37 6.63 -10.24
C GLU A 114 4.30 5.30 -11.01
N GLU A 115 5.42 4.88 -11.58
CA GLU A 115 5.50 3.56 -12.20
C GLU A 115 5.16 2.46 -11.21
N PHE A 116 5.69 2.54 -10.02
CA PHE A 116 5.40 1.57 -8.97
C PHE A 116 3.92 1.58 -8.59
N ILE A 117 3.32 2.76 -8.45
CA ILE A 117 1.89 2.89 -8.12
C ILE A 117 1.03 2.21 -9.19
N LEU A 118 1.35 2.41 -10.46
CA LEU A 118 0.61 1.78 -11.55
C LEU A 118 0.81 0.26 -11.56
N TRP A 119 2.00 -0.19 -11.22
CA TRP A 119 2.25 -1.64 -11.05
C TRP A 119 1.40 -2.20 -9.91
N CYS A 120 1.33 -1.48 -8.78
CA CYS A 120 0.51 -1.89 -7.63
C CYS A 120 -0.97 -1.96 -7.99
N ALA A 121 -1.46 -1.06 -8.82
CA ALA A 121 -2.86 -1.08 -9.25
C ALA A 121 -3.21 -2.40 -9.94
N LYS A 122 -2.34 -2.86 -10.85
CA LYS A 122 -2.52 -4.13 -11.53
C LYS A 122 -2.36 -5.32 -10.59
N PHE A 123 -1.37 -5.25 -9.70
CA PHE A 123 -1.10 -6.30 -8.74
C PHE A 123 -2.27 -6.48 -7.76
N ALA A 124 -2.80 -5.39 -7.26
CA ALA A 124 -3.94 -5.40 -6.35
C ALA A 124 -5.17 -6.02 -7.00
N GLU A 125 -5.47 -5.60 -8.22
CA GLU A 125 -6.61 -6.13 -8.97
C GLU A 125 -6.45 -7.63 -9.25
N ALA A 126 -5.27 -8.06 -9.69
CA ALA A 126 -5.00 -9.45 -10.04
C ALA A 126 -5.05 -10.39 -8.83
N ASN A 127 -4.71 -9.90 -7.65
CA ASN A 127 -4.54 -10.72 -6.44
C ASN A 127 -5.56 -10.43 -5.34
N TYR A 128 -6.58 -9.65 -5.62
CA TYR A 128 -7.64 -9.32 -4.66
C TYR A 128 -7.12 -8.73 -3.37
N MET A 129 -6.27 -7.71 -3.51
CA MET A 129 -5.72 -6.99 -2.36
C MET A 129 -5.99 -5.51 -2.50
N ASP A 130 -6.25 -4.84 -1.38
CA ASP A 130 -6.20 -3.39 -1.31
C ASP A 130 -4.79 -2.97 -0.93
N ILE A 131 -4.20 -2.07 -1.71
CA ILE A 131 -2.87 -1.53 -1.42
C ILE A 131 -2.99 -0.04 -1.21
N THR A 132 -2.47 0.45 -0.09
CA THR A 132 -2.44 1.88 0.24
C THR A 132 -1.00 2.32 0.36
N VAL A 133 -0.64 3.39 -0.33
CA VAL A 133 0.73 3.90 -0.38
C VAL A 133 0.74 5.36 0.07
N THR A 134 1.63 5.73 0.98
CA THR A 134 1.85 7.15 1.28
C THR A 134 3.05 7.67 0.52
N VAL A 135 2.91 8.88 -0.02
CA VAL A 135 3.94 9.52 -0.85
C VAL A 135 4.11 10.97 -0.40
N SER A 136 5.35 11.34 -0.05
CA SER A 136 5.68 12.71 0.30
C SER A 136 5.99 13.49 -0.97
N ASP A 137 4.95 14.06 -1.57
CA ASP A 137 5.06 14.87 -2.79
C ASP A 137 3.83 15.78 -2.91
N ASP A 138 3.92 16.76 -3.79
CA ASP A 138 2.82 17.68 -4.06
C ASP A 138 1.76 16.97 -4.92
N PRO A 139 0.52 16.82 -4.42
CA PRO A 139 -0.55 16.17 -5.20
C PRO A 139 -0.84 16.86 -6.54
N ALA A 140 -0.59 18.16 -6.63
CA ALA A 140 -0.81 18.91 -7.87
C ALA A 140 0.14 18.47 -8.99
N LEU A 141 1.27 17.86 -8.64
CA LEU A 141 2.27 17.41 -9.59
C LEU A 141 2.10 15.94 -10.01
N ALA A 142 1.13 15.25 -9.43
CA ALA A 142 0.85 13.87 -9.81
C ALA A 142 0.33 13.80 -11.26
N SER A 143 0.70 12.74 -11.98
CA SER A 143 0.17 12.50 -13.32
C SER A 143 -1.32 12.21 -13.27
N GLU A 144 -2.00 12.38 -14.41
CA GLU A 144 -3.43 12.05 -14.49
C GLU A 144 -3.69 10.57 -14.17
N ALA A 145 -2.76 9.70 -14.56
CA ALA A 145 -2.88 8.27 -14.27
C ALA A 145 -2.87 7.97 -12.77
N VAL A 146 -2.12 8.74 -11.98
CA VAL A 146 -2.03 8.56 -10.53
C VAL A 146 -3.12 9.32 -9.79
N LYS A 147 -3.55 10.48 -10.31
CA LYS A 147 -4.58 11.31 -9.66
C LYS A 147 -5.88 10.56 -9.39
N GLN A 148 -6.21 9.60 -10.22
CA GLN A 148 -7.42 8.81 -10.03
C GLN A 148 -7.41 7.99 -8.72
N TYR A 149 -6.23 7.79 -8.13
CA TYR A 149 -6.06 7.00 -6.92
C TYR A 149 -5.86 7.85 -5.64
N LEU A 150 -5.84 9.16 -5.79
CA LEU A 150 -5.65 10.08 -4.66
C LEU A 150 -6.91 10.20 -3.79
#